data_124b8e548050950f2f76d1f09aa81fb4
#
_entry.id   124b8e548050950f2f76d1f09aa81fb4
#
_cell.length_a   1.000
_cell.length_b   1.000
_cell.length_c   1.000
_cell.angle_alpha   90.00
_cell.angle_beta   90.00
_cell.angle_gamma   90.00
#
_symmetry.space_group_name_H-M   'P 1'
#
loop_
_entity.id
_entity.type
_entity.pdbx_description
1 polymer ?
#
loop_
_entity_poly.entity_id
_entity_poly.type
_entity_poly.pdbx_seq_one_letter_code
_entity_poly.pdbx_strand_id
1 'polypeptide(L)'
;VMPTRNGRNGMLYTANGTINIKNKKWENDFSPIDQESYCFVDQDYSKAYLRHLFTVNEMLGKQIASIHNLSFYLWLAREARKHILEGDFTGWKNKMCNQMDKRL
;
A
#
# COMPACT_ATOMS: atom_id res chain seq x y z
N VAL A 1 -6.34 -11.55 5.69
CA VAL A 1 -5.38 -11.91 6.74
C VAL A 1 -3.97 -11.48 6.40
N MET A 2 -3.46 -11.84 5.20
CA MET A 2 -2.13 -11.42 4.77
C MET A 2 -1.93 -9.89 4.70
N PRO A 3 -2.89 -9.10 4.20
CA PRO A 3 -2.70 -7.64 4.19
C PRO A 3 -2.48 -7.06 5.58
N THR A 4 -3.24 -7.49 6.57
CA THR A 4 -3.11 -7.02 7.94
C THR A 4 -1.77 -7.45 8.55
N ARG A 5 -1.40 -8.71 8.36
CA ARG A 5 -0.14 -9.25 8.86
C ARG A 5 1.05 -8.52 8.25
N ASN A 6 1.05 -8.33 6.94
CA ASN A 6 2.15 -7.64 6.26
C ASN A 6 2.22 -6.18 6.65
N GLY A 7 1.06 -5.53 6.87
CA GLY A 7 1.01 -4.16 7.37
C GLY A 7 1.69 -4.04 8.73
N ARG A 8 1.42 -4.95 9.65
CA ARG A 8 2.07 -4.95 10.97
C ARG A 8 3.58 -5.11 10.87
N ASN A 9 4.06 -5.77 9.82
CA ASN A 9 5.49 -5.95 9.59
C ASN A 9 6.12 -4.81 8.79
N GLY A 10 5.36 -3.78 8.44
CA GLY A 10 5.85 -2.62 7.71
C GLY A 10 5.83 -2.77 6.20
N MET A 11 5.20 -3.80 5.66
CA MET A 11 5.06 -4.02 4.23
C MET A 11 3.78 -3.37 3.74
N LEU A 12 3.90 -2.40 2.83
CA LEU A 12 2.77 -1.67 2.27
C LEU A 12 2.65 -1.94 0.78
N TYR A 13 1.42 -2.15 0.32
CA TYR A 13 1.15 -2.40 -1.09
C TYR A 13 0.68 -1.12 -1.78
N THR A 14 1.26 -0.82 -2.93
CA THR A 14 0.82 0.30 -3.76
C THR A 14 0.64 -0.17 -5.20
N ALA A 15 -0.07 0.62 -6.00
CA ALA A 15 -0.26 0.31 -7.42
C ALA A 15 1.06 0.27 -8.19
N ASN A 16 2.11 0.92 -7.68
CA ASN A 16 3.41 0.99 -8.32
C ASN A 16 4.43 -0.02 -7.78
N GLY A 17 4.11 -0.69 -6.69
CA GLY A 17 5.01 -1.67 -6.09
C GLY A 17 4.83 -1.78 -4.58
N THR A 18 5.71 -2.53 -3.94
CA THR A 18 5.67 -2.80 -2.51
C THR A 18 6.69 -1.93 -1.78
N ILE A 19 6.27 -1.32 -0.67
CA ILE A 19 7.11 -0.47 0.16
C ILE A 19 7.41 -1.19 1.48
N ASN A 20 8.69 -1.26 1.86
CA ASN A 20 9.05 -1.59 3.24
C ASN A 20 9.28 -0.27 3.98
N ILE A 21 8.32 0.13 4.78
CA ILE A 21 8.34 1.45 5.43
C ILE A 21 9.48 1.59 6.45
N LYS A 22 10.02 0.49 6.92
CA LYS A 22 11.17 0.51 7.85
C LYS A 22 12.47 0.88 7.15
N ASN A 23 12.49 0.88 5.82
CA ASN A 23 13.67 1.22 5.06
C ASN A 23 14.03 2.69 5.25
N LYS A 24 15.30 2.97 5.49
CA LYS A 24 15.80 4.32 5.79
C LYS A 24 15.53 5.32 4.67
N LYS A 25 15.40 4.87 3.42
CA LYS A 25 15.16 5.79 2.30
C LYS A 25 13.84 6.57 2.42
N TRP A 26 12.92 6.13 3.28
CA TRP A 26 11.64 6.80 3.51
C TRP A 26 11.70 7.83 4.63
N GLU A 27 12.85 7.98 5.28
CA GLU A 27 13.03 8.82 6.46
C GLU A 27 12.62 10.28 6.22
N ASN A 28 12.88 10.80 5.05
CA ASN A 28 12.57 12.18 4.68
C ASN A 28 11.55 12.29 3.56
N ASP A 29 10.82 11.23 3.28
CA ASP A 29 9.80 11.23 2.23
C ASP A 29 8.45 11.66 2.82
N PHE A 30 8.08 12.91 2.60
CA PHE A 30 6.84 13.49 3.11
C PHE A 30 5.66 13.33 2.15
N SER A 31 5.83 12.57 1.07
CA SER A 31 4.74 12.28 0.16
C SER A 31 3.75 11.28 0.76
N PRO A 32 2.51 11.21 0.25
CA PRO A 32 1.53 10.21 0.71
C PRO A 32 2.04 8.79 0.50
N ILE A 33 1.50 7.85 1.28
CA ILE A 33 1.85 6.43 1.17
C ILE A 33 1.61 5.95 -0.26
N ASP A 34 0.47 6.32 -0.84
CA ASP A 34 0.17 6.06 -2.23
C ASP A 34 -0.53 7.26 -2.84
N GLN A 35 -0.02 7.75 -3.97
CA GLN A 35 -0.58 8.91 -4.66
C GLN A 35 -1.96 8.63 -5.24
N GLU A 36 -2.33 7.37 -5.43
CA GLU A 36 -3.66 6.99 -5.92
C GLU A 36 -4.76 7.23 -4.89
N SER A 37 -4.42 7.37 -3.63
CA SER A 37 -5.33 7.85 -2.55
C SER A 37 -6.65 7.10 -2.44
N TYR A 38 -6.63 5.78 -2.32
CA TYR A 38 -7.86 5.00 -2.12
C TYR A 38 -8.34 4.98 -0.67
N CYS A 39 -7.61 5.57 0.24
CA CYS A 39 -7.89 5.51 1.66
C CYS A 39 -7.54 6.83 2.33
N PHE A 40 -8.30 7.20 3.36
CA PHE A 40 -8.06 8.45 4.07
C PHE A 40 -6.67 8.52 4.72
N VAL A 41 -6.12 7.38 5.13
CA VAL A 41 -4.79 7.36 5.76
C VAL A 41 -3.68 7.78 4.79
N ASP A 42 -3.90 7.60 3.48
CA ASP A 42 -2.93 8.00 2.47
C ASP A 42 -2.83 9.51 2.34
N GLN A 43 -3.91 10.23 2.67
CA GLN A 43 -3.96 11.69 2.61
C GLN A 43 -3.47 12.33 3.91
N ASP A 44 -3.72 11.70 5.03
CA ASP A 44 -3.43 12.26 6.35
C ASP A 44 -2.03 11.95 6.85
N TYR A 45 -1.39 10.90 6.33
CA TYR A 45 -0.10 10.43 6.84
C TYR A 45 0.91 10.28 5.72
N SER A 46 2.12 10.82 5.94
CA SER A 46 3.23 10.67 5.01
C SER A 46 4.02 9.39 5.29
N LYS A 47 4.85 9.00 4.31
CA LYS A 47 5.76 7.86 4.48
C LYS A 47 6.74 8.11 5.63
N ALA A 48 7.28 9.32 5.74
CA ALA A 48 8.22 9.67 6.80
C ALA A 48 7.60 9.53 8.18
N TYR A 49 6.36 10.01 8.34
CA TYR A 49 5.65 9.91 9.61
C TYR A 49 5.36 8.46 9.97
N LEU A 50 4.88 7.68 9.02
CA LEU A 50 4.60 6.26 9.24
C LEU A 50 5.85 5.49 9.61
N ARG A 51 6.97 5.76 8.93
CA ARG A 51 8.27 5.17 9.27
C ARG A 51 8.66 5.50 10.71
N HIS A 52 8.46 6.75 11.11
CA HIS A 52 8.74 7.17 12.48
C HIS A 52 7.93 6.36 13.49
N LEU A 53 6.64 6.16 13.23
CA LEU A 53 5.79 5.36 14.11
C LEU A 53 6.28 3.93 14.24
N PHE A 54 6.74 3.33 13.15
CA PHE A 54 7.31 1.98 13.20
C PHE A 54 8.64 1.96 13.96
N THR A 55 9.47 3.00 13.79
CA THR A 55 10.76 3.10 14.46
C THR A 55 10.59 3.15 15.98
N VAL A 56 9.59 3.87 16.48
CA VAL A 56 9.32 3.97 17.91
C VAL A 56 8.35 2.90 18.41
N ASN A 57 7.98 1.95 17.54
CA ASN A 57 7.10 0.83 17.87
C ASN A 57 5.72 1.24 18.37
N GLU A 58 5.15 2.29 17.76
CA GLU A 58 3.80 2.75 18.10
C GLU A 58 2.74 1.88 17.44
N MET A 59 1.70 1.53 18.21
CA MET A 59 0.56 0.75 17.70
C MET A 59 -0.13 1.46 16.52
N LEU A 60 -0.18 2.78 16.55
CA LEU A 60 -0.81 3.57 15.49
C LEU A 60 -0.19 3.30 14.12
N GLY A 61 1.14 3.14 14.05
CA GLY A 61 1.82 2.81 12.80
C GLY A 61 1.30 1.50 12.20
N LYS A 62 1.16 0.48 13.04
CA LYS A 62 0.64 -0.82 12.61
C LYS A 62 -0.81 -0.73 12.15
N GLN A 63 -1.62 0.08 12.83
CA GLN A 63 -3.02 0.29 12.46
C GLN A 63 -3.13 1.01 11.12
N ILE A 64 -2.36 2.07 10.91
CA ILE A 64 -2.34 2.81 9.65
C ILE A 64 -1.96 1.89 8.50
N ALA A 65 -0.89 1.12 8.67
CA ALA A 65 -0.41 0.20 7.63
C ALA A 65 -1.46 -0.87 7.31
N SER A 66 -2.13 -1.42 8.32
CA SER A 66 -3.17 -2.43 8.12
C SER A 66 -4.37 -1.86 7.38
N ILE A 67 -4.82 -0.65 7.73
CA ILE A 67 -5.93 0.02 7.07
C ILE A 67 -5.57 0.31 5.61
N HIS A 68 -4.36 0.81 5.37
CA HIS A 68 -3.89 1.07 4.01
C HIS A 68 -3.92 -0.20 3.16
N ASN A 69 -3.37 -1.31 3.67
CA ASN A 69 -3.28 -2.56 2.92
C ASN A 69 -4.67 -3.15 2.64
N LEU A 70 -5.58 -3.09 3.63
CA LEU A 70 -6.95 -3.55 3.41
C LEU A 70 -7.66 -2.71 2.34
N SER A 71 -7.48 -1.39 2.38
CA SER A 71 -8.05 -0.48 1.38
C SER A 71 -7.48 -0.75 0.00
N PHE A 72 -6.18 -1.04 -0.10
CA PHE A 72 -5.55 -1.40 -1.35
C PHE A 72 -6.17 -2.67 -1.94
N TYR A 73 -6.36 -3.70 -1.11
CA TYR A 73 -6.96 -4.95 -1.59
C TYR A 73 -8.41 -4.78 -2.04
N LEU A 74 -9.18 -3.94 -1.34
CA LEU A 74 -10.55 -3.62 -1.75
C LEU A 74 -10.55 -2.87 -3.09
N TRP A 75 -9.64 -1.92 -3.27
CA TRP A 75 -9.47 -1.22 -4.54
C TRP A 75 -9.11 -2.21 -5.65
N LEU A 76 -8.15 -3.10 -5.38
CA LEU A 76 -7.68 -4.09 -6.34
C LEU A 76 -8.84 -5.00 -6.79
N ALA A 77 -9.67 -5.44 -5.85
CA ALA A 77 -10.82 -6.28 -6.15
C ALA A 77 -11.84 -5.55 -7.02
N ARG A 78 -12.09 -4.27 -6.74
CA ARG A 78 -13.01 -3.45 -7.54
C ARG A 78 -12.47 -3.25 -8.96
N GLU A 79 -11.18 -2.99 -9.10
CA GLU A 79 -10.56 -2.85 -10.42
C GLU A 79 -10.58 -4.16 -11.20
N ALA A 80 -10.34 -5.29 -10.54
CA ALA A 80 -10.43 -6.60 -11.17
C ALA A 80 -11.83 -6.84 -11.73
N ARG A 81 -12.86 -6.55 -10.93
CA ARG A 81 -14.25 -6.69 -11.35
C ARG A 81 -14.57 -5.81 -12.56
N LYS A 82 -14.12 -4.56 -12.52
CA LYS A 82 -14.30 -3.61 -13.61
C LYS A 82 -13.70 -4.14 -14.91
N HIS A 83 -12.47 -4.63 -14.86
CA HIS A 83 -11.79 -5.14 -16.06
C HIS A 83 -12.36 -6.46 -16.56
N ILE A 84 -12.93 -7.29 -15.68
CA ILE A 84 -13.66 -8.47 -16.12
C ILE A 84 -14.89 -8.05 -16.93
N LEU A 85 -15.65 -7.06 -16.46
CA LEU A 85 -16.82 -6.55 -17.16
C LEU A 85 -16.48 -5.86 -18.47
N GLU A 86 -15.33 -5.22 -18.57
CA GLU A 86 -14.84 -4.55 -19.78
C GLU A 86 -14.17 -5.50 -20.77
N GLY A 87 -13.87 -6.72 -20.36
CA GLY A 87 -13.26 -7.74 -21.21
C GLY A 87 -11.75 -7.66 -21.38
N ASP A 88 -11.06 -6.82 -20.60
CA ASP A 88 -9.62 -6.64 -20.68
C ASP A 88 -8.84 -7.13 -19.45
N PHE A 89 -9.47 -8.04 -18.70
CA PHE A 89 -8.95 -8.50 -17.41
C PHE A 89 -7.54 -9.10 -17.51
N THR A 90 -7.28 -9.92 -18.53
CA THR A 90 -5.97 -10.61 -18.64
C THR A 90 -4.82 -9.62 -18.78
N GLY A 91 -4.98 -8.61 -19.63
CA GLY A 91 -3.95 -7.58 -19.82
C GLY A 91 -3.73 -6.77 -18.54
N TRP A 92 -4.80 -6.36 -17.89
CA TRP A 92 -4.74 -5.62 -16.63
C TRP A 92 -4.09 -6.46 -15.52
N LYS A 93 -4.49 -7.73 -15.39
CA LYS A 93 -3.93 -8.67 -14.41
C LYS A 93 -2.42 -8.79 -14.56
N ASN A 94 -1.93 -9.00 -15.79
CA ASN A 94 -0.51 -9.15 -16.05
C ASN A 94 0.25 -7.88 -15.67
N LYS A 95 -0.28 -6.71 -16.02
CA LYS A 95 0.30 -5.43 -15.67
C LYS A 95 0.39 -5.25 -14.16
N MET A 96 -0.70 -5.53 -13.44
CA MET A 96 -0.74 -5.38 -11.98
C MET A 96 0.20 -6.34 -11.28
N CYS A 97 0.28 -7.59 -11.71
CA CYS A 97 1.21 -8.55 -11.12
C CYS A 97 2.66 -8.08 -11.29
N ASN A 98 3.02 -7.56 -12.45
CA ASN A 98 4.36 -7.03 -12.68
C ASN A 98 4.66 -5.83 -11.80
N GLN A 99 3.70 -4.92 -11.64
CA GLN A 99 3.89 -3.75 -10.79
C GLN A 99 3.98 -4.11 -9.31
N MET A 100 3.14 -5.03 -8.83
CA MET A 100 3.14 -5.43 -7.44
C MET A 100 4.40 -6.19 -7.03
N ASP A 101 5.08 -6.84 -7.96
CA ASP A 101 6.33 -7.55 -7.68
C ASP A 101 7.52 -6.60 -7.53
N LYS A 102 7.38 -5.35 -7.92
CA LYS A 102 8.46 -4.37 -7.78
C LYS A 102 8.59 -3.93 -6.32
N ARG A 103 9.83 -3.78 -5.87
CA ARG A 103 10.13 -3.20 -4.57
C ARG A 103 10.59 -1.76 -4.74
N LEU A 104 9.89 -0.87 -4.09
CA LEU A 104 10.20 0.56 -4.16
C LEU A 104 11.21 1.01 -3.10
#